data_68101d979cea92cf7bd952f48ed23afb
#
_entry.id   68101d979cea92cf7bd952f48ed23afb
#
_cell.length_a   1.000
_cell.length_b   1.000
_cell.length_c   1.000
_cell.angle_alpha   90.00
_cell.angle_beta   90.00
_cell.angle_gamma   90.00
#
_symmetry.space_group_name_H-M   'P 1'
#
loop_
_entity.id
_entity.type
_entity.pdbx_description
1 polymer ?
#
loop_
_entity_poly.entity_id
_entity_poly.type
_entity_poly.pdbx_seq_one_letter_code
_entity_poly.pdbx_strand_id
1 'polypeptide(L)'
;MIKGITLVVPVASGDAFDKLASLFAALGFEPGKGWNDGTGRGAAFLAPLGNLEIVTGRAPAVPPVLVEVTQLDAVHDAVRQWMVAHFRTEDIDAALSQTAATHWNSRLFTVVLAPDLTLGFWESENPLHGKPIAIEGDLSAAGKKFAIVVARWNAVITDRLLQGSLDALHRSGCAKGDIEIVRVPGAWEVPGAARALAESKRFAAIVTLGVLLRGETAHYEAIYTEVARGIGQSQQDTGVPHAFGVLTCETLEQALDRAGLKAGNKGFEAAIAAIEMASIQEKLAVKN
;
A
#
# COMPACT_ATOMS: atom_id res chain seq x y z
N MET A 1 4.84 -10.05 9.28
CA MET A 1 4.12 -10.53 8.08
C MET A 1 5.06 -10.45 6.88
N ILE A 2 5.05 -11.45 5.99
CA ILE A 2 5.92 -11.47 4.80
C ILE A 2 5.44 -10.42 3.80
N LYS A 3 6.35 -9.56 3.30
CA LYS A 3 6.07 -8.55 2.27
C LYS A 3 6.55 -9.00 0.89
N GLY A 4 7.65 -9.72 0.82
CA GLY A 4 8.21 -10.14 -0.45
C GLY A 4 9.35 -11.15 -0.27
N ILE A 5 9.77 -11.73 -1.39
CA ILE A 5 10.91 -12.65 -1.46
C ILE A 5 11.87 -12.13 -2.53
N THR A 6 13.15 -12.06 -2.21
CA THR A 6 14.22 -11.75 -3.14
C THR A 6 15.17 -12.92 -3.24
N LEU A 7 15.43 -13.39 -4.45
CA LEU A 7 16.48 -14.36 -4.74
C LEU A 7 17.76 -13.61 -5.09
N VAL A 8 18.82 -13.89 -4.37
CA VAL A 8 20.14 -13.29 -4.62
C VAL A 8 20.98 -14.21 -5.48
N VAL A 9 21.44 -13.72 -6.63
CA VAL A 9 22.22 -14.47 -7.61
C VAL A 9 23.67 -13.94 -7.59
N PRO A 10 24.61 -14.61 -6.93
CA PRO A 10 26.00 -14.21 -6.96
C PRO A 10 26.61 -14.50 -8.33
N VAL A 11 27.40 -13.57 -8.85
CA VAL A 11 28.14 -13.72 -10.10
C VAL A 11 29.64 -13.45 -9.90
N ALA A 12 30.47 -14.21 -10.60
CA ALA A 12 31.91 -14.23 -10.38
C ALA A 12 32.67 -13.02 -10.98
N SER A 13 32.05 -12.31 -11.94
CA SER A 13 32.72 -11.20 -12.65
C SER A 13 31.77 -10.09 -13.03
N GLY A 14 32.33 -8.91 -13.30
CA GLY A 14 31.56 -7.77 -13.82
C GLY A 14 30.92 -8.02 -15.19
N ASP A 15 31.60 -8.77 -16.05
CA ASP A 15 31.06 -9.15 -17.37
C ASP A 15 29.83 -10.07 -17.24
N ALA A 16 29.87 -11.05 -16.34
CA ALA A 16 28.72 -11.90 -16.04
C ALA A 16 27.57 -11.10 -15.43
N PHE A 17 27.87 -10.12 -14.58
CA PHE A 17 26.87 -9.21 -14.02
C PHE A 17 26.16 -8.42 -15.12
N ASP A 18 26.91 -7.79 -16.03
CA ASP A 18 26.34 -6.94 -17.08
C ASP A 18 25.52 -7.76 -18.09
N LYS A 19 25.97 -8.98 -18.42
CA LYS A 19 25.21 -9.90 -19.28
C LYS A 19 23.89 -10.33 -18.64
N LEU A 20 23.92 -10.69 -17.35
CA LEU A 20 22.71 -11.12 -16.64
C LEU A 20 21.74 -9.97 -16.43
N ALA A 21 22.23 -8.77 -16.12
CA ALA A 21 21.43 -7.55 -16.04
C ALA A 21 20.71 -7.24 -17.37
N SER A 22 21.44 -7.35 -18.49
CA SER A 22 20.86 -7.18 -19.84
C SER A 22 19.81 -8.24 -20.16
N LEU A 23 20.03 -9.50 -19.76
CA LEU A 23 19.05 -10.56 -19.94
C LEU A 23 17.76 -10.28 -19.16
N PHE A 24 17.85 -9.88 -17.90
CA PHE A 24 16.67 -9.61 -17.08
C PHE A 24 15.86 -8.42 -17.61
N ALA A 25 16.53 -7.38 -18.07
CA ALA A 25 15.88 -6.27 -18.75
C ALA A 25 15.13 -6.72 -20.02
N ALA A 26 15.77 -7.59 -20.84
CA ALA A 26 15.18 -8.15 -22.06
C ALA A 26 13.97 -9.06 -21.77
N LEU A 27 13.94 -9.70 -20.59
CA LEU A 27 12.82 -10.52 -20.13
C LEU A 27 11.68 -9.70 -19.48
N GLY A 28 11.81 -8.37 -19.40
CA GLY A 28 10.77 -7.49 -18.91
C GLY A 28 10.76 -7.27 -17.40
N PHE A 29 11.87 -7.61 -16.70
CA PHE A 29 12.03 -7.20 -15.30
C PHE A 29 12.27 -5.70 -15.21
N GLU A 30 11.62 -5.04 -14.28
CA GLU A 30 11.86 -3.62 -14.02
C GLU A 30 13.12 -3.43 -13.19
N PRO A 31 14.03 -2.50 -13.58
CA PRO A 31 15.22 -2.23 -12.79
C PRO A 31 14.84 -1.56 -11.46
N GLY A 32 15.28 -2.15 -10.35
CA GLY A 32 15.18 -1.60 -9.02
C GLY A 32 16.42 -0.82 -8.59
N LYS A 33 16.59 -0.62 -7.29
CA LYS A 33 17.78 0.05 -6.74
C LYS A 33 19.01 -0.83 -6.91
N GLY A 34 20.11 -0.25 -7.40
CA GLY A 34 21.44 -0.82 -7.33
C GLY A 34 22.28 -0.23 -6.20
N TRP A 35 23.37 -0.89 -5.87
CA TRP A 35 24.35 -0.42 -4.90
C TRP A 35 25.77 -0.72 -5.39
N ASN A 36 26.75 0.07 -4.93
CA ASN A 36 28.17 -0.14 -5.14
C ASN A 36 28.91 0.46 -3.94
N ASP A 37 29.59 -0.35 -3.17
CA ASP A 37 30.28 0.07 -1.94
C ASP A 37 31.82 0.00 -2.05
N GLY A 38 32.34 -0.22 -3.28
CA GLY A 38 33.77 -0.35 -3.56
C GLY A 38 34.32 -1.76 -3.31
N THR A 39 33.60 -2.65 -2.63
CA THR A 39 33.96 -4.06 -2.44
C THR A 39 33.12 -4.97 -3.34
N GLY A 40 31.97 -4.52 -3.77
CA GLY A 40 31.07 -5.20 -4.66
C GLY A 40 29.99 -4.29 -5.21
N ARG A 41 29.19 -4.81 -6.12
CA ARG A 41 28.00 -4.12 -6.64
C ARG A 41 26.82 -5.08 -6.73
N GLY A 42 25.63 -4.54 -6.57
CA GLY A 42 24.38 -5.25 -6.74
C GLY A 42 23.39 -4.46 -7.59
N ALA A 43 22.48 -5.16 -8.26
CA ALA A 43 21.33 -4.58 -8.94
C ALA A 43 20.10 -5.44 -8.71
N ALA A 44 19.01 -4.81 -8.26
CA ALA A 44 17.74 -5.46 -8.10
C ALA A 44 16.93 -5.42 -9.41
N PHE A 45 16.17 -6.47 -9.66
CA PHE A 45 15.25 -6.61 -10.78
C PHE A 45 13.88 -7.04 -10.22
N LEU A 46 12.87 -6.23 -10.48
CA LEU A 46 11.56 -6.36 -9.87
C LEU A 46 10.60 -7.09 -10.81
N ALA A 47 9.79 -7.96 -10.24
CA ALA A 47 8.70 -8.64 -10.92
C ALA A 47 7.50 -8.78 -9.98
N PRO A 48 6.26 -8.94 -10.50
CA PRO A 48 5.04 -8.99 -9.68
C PRO A 48 5.02 -10.09 -8.61
N LEU A 49 5.76 -11.18 -8.82
CA LEU A 49 5.75 -12.35 -7.92
C LEU A 49 7.02 -12.49 -7.07
N GLY A 50 8.01 -11.62 -7.25
CA GLY A 50 9.26 -11.67 -6.49
C GLY A 50 10.37 -10.89 -7.17
N ASN A 51 11.46 -10.65 -6.45
CA ASN A 51 12.58 -9.88 -6.93
C ASN A 51 13.78 -10.79 -7.16
N LEU A 52 14.63 -10.40 -8.13
CA LEU A 52 15.97 -10.96 -8.31
C LEU A 52 17.00 -9.90 -7.99
N GLU A 53 18.08 -10.26 -7.30
CA GLU A 53 19.21 -9.39 -7.08
C GLU A 53 20.48 -10.05 -7.60
N ILE A 54 21.19 -9.40 -8.49
CA ILE A 54 22.51 -9.84 -8.96
C ILE A 54 23.56 -9.17 -8.10
N VAL A 55 24.50 -9.94 -7.58
CA VAL A 55 25.58 -9.45 -6.71
C VAL A 55 26.92 -9.94 -7.20
N THR A 56 27.93 -9.05 -7.30
CA THR A 56 29.32 -9.40 -7.64
C THR A 56 30.30 -8.73 -6.69
N GLY A 57 31.49 -9.28 -6.58
CA GLY A 57 32.53 -8.82 -5.66
C GLY A 57 32.53 -9.60 -4.35
N ARG A 58 33.23 -9.06 -3.34
CA ARG A 58 33.25 -9.60 -1.98
C ARG A 58 31.97 -9.12 -1.25
N ALA A 59 30.82 -9.61 -1.71
CA ALA A 59 29.58 -9.36 -0.97
C ALA A 59 29.72 -9.97 0.43
N PRO A 60 29.26 -9.31 1.50
CA PRO A 60 29.01 -10.01 2.75
C PRO A 60 28.15 -11.22 2.40
N ALA A 61 28.33 -12.32 3.13
CA ALA A 61 27.59 -13.57 2.88
C ALA A 61 26.09 -13.30 3.00
N VAL A 62 25.51 -12.85 1.89
CA VAL A 62 24.07 -12.57 1.81
C VAL A 62 23.40 -13.92 1.57
N PRO A 63 22.40 -14.28 2.36
CA PRO A 63 21.65 -15.50 2.13
C PRO A 63 21.07 -15.53 0.71
N PRO A 64 21.08 -16.69 0.05
CA PRO A 64 20.55 -16.82 -1.31
C PRO A 64 19.05 -16.53 -1.41
N VAL A 65 18.34 -16.59 -0.29
CA VAL A 65 16.91 -16.24 -0.19
C VAL A 65 16.72 -15.20 0.91
N LEU A 66 16.21 -14.05 0.53
CA LEU A 66 15.86 -12.97 1.44
C LEU A 66 14.34 -12.80 1.50
N VAL A 67 13.80 -12.82 2.71
CA VAL A 67 12.37 -12.61 2.98
C VAL A 67 12.19 -11.25 3.63
N GLU A 68 11.50 -10.34 2.94
CA GLU A 68 11.12 -9.06 3.52
C GLU A 68 9.94 -9.24 4.47
N VAL A 69 10.07 -8.72 5.67
CA VAL A 69 9.04 -8.84 6.71
C VAL A 69 8.71 -7.48 7.33
N THR A 70 7.60 -7.44 8.04
CA THR A 70 7.32 -6.38 9.03
C THR A 70 7.54 -6.93 10.42
N GLN A 71 7.98 -6.11 11.35
CA GLN A 71 8.19 -6.50 12.75
C GLN A 71 9.26 -7.62 12.89
N LEU A 72 10.47 -7.32 12.42
CA LEU A 72 11.57 -8.26 12.34
C LEU A 72 11.84 -9.00 13.67
N ASP A 73 11.75 -8.29 14.81
CA ASP A 73 11.99 -8.88 16.12
C ASP A 73 10.91 -9.93 16.47
N ALA A 74 9.64 -9.67 16.15
CA ALA A 74 8.57 -10.65 16.34
C ALA A 74 8.73 -11.88 15.45
N VAL A 75 9.25 -11.69 14.21
CA VAL A 75 9.56 -12.81 13.31
C VAL A 75 10.75 -13.60 13.83
N HIS A 76 11.79 -12.94 14.36
CA HIS A 76 12.94 -13.59 15.00
C HIS A 76 12.51 -14.47 16.17
N ASP A 77 11.65 -13.94 17.05
CA ASP A 77 11.11 -14.68 18.20
C ASP A 77 10.28 -15.90 17.75
N ALA A 78 9.43 -15.73 16.73
CA ALA A 78 8.64 -16.83 16.16
C ALA A 78 9.52 -17.92 15.55
N VAL A 79 10.58 -17.55 14.82
CA VAL A 79 11.56 -18.49 14.26
C VAL A 79 12.28 -19.22 15.41
N ARG A 80 12.72 -18.51 16.45
CA ARG A 80 13.37 -19.11 17.62
C ARG A 80 12.46 -20.12 18.32
N GLN A 81 11.18 -19.78 18.55
CA GLN A 81 10.19 -20.70 19.13
C GLN A 81 9.99 -21.95 18.28
N TRP A 82 9.90 -21.79 16.96
CA TRP A 82 9.80 -22.91 16.05
C TRP A 82 11.04 -23.80 16.11
N MET A 83 12.24 -23.20 16.17
CA MET A 83 13.50 -23.96 16.26
C MET A 83 13.59 -24.76 17.57
N VAL A 84 13.12 -24.22 18.70
CA VAL A 84 13.09 -24.94 19.97
C VAL A 84 12.27 -26.25 19.89
N ALA A 85 11.25 -26.29 19.05
CA ALA A 85 10.45 -27.49 18.83
C ALA A 85 11.07 -28.50 17.84
N HIS A 86 12.07 -28.09 17.02
CA HIS A 86 12.55 -28.90 15.89
C HIS A 86 14.07 -29.15 15.88
N PHE A 87 14.86 -28.38 16.67
CA PHE A 87 16.32 -28.46 16.75
C PHE A 87 16.76 -28.75 18.19
N ARG A 88 17.99 -29.26 18.36
CA ARG A 88 18.58 -29.34 19.69
C ARG A 88 18.91 -27.93 20.20
N THR A 89 18.72 -27.69 21.47
CA THR A 89 18.91 -26.35 22.08
C THR A 89 20.32 -25.80 21.84
N GLU A 90 21.34 -26.66 21.86
CA GLU A 90 22.75 -26.32 21.63
C GLU A 90 23.04 -25.86 20.19
N ASP A 91 22.21 -26.27 19.20
CA ASP A 91 22.39 -25.93 17.80
C ASP A 91 21.70 -24.61 17.41
N ILE A 92 20.75 -24.14 18.22
CA ILE A 92 19.91 -22.97 17.88
C ILE A 92 20.75 -21.69 17.78
N ASP A 93 21.59 -21.43 18.79
CA ASP A 93 22.39 -20.20 18.85
C ASP A 93 23.50 -20.16 17.77
N ALA A 94 23.88 -21.33 17.24
CA ALA A 94 24.80 -21.44 16.10
C ALA A 94 24.08 -21.24 14.76
N ALA A 95 22.80 -21.62 14.67
CA ALA A 95 22.02 -21.60 13.43
C ALA A 95 21.18 -20.31 13.26
N LEU A 96 20.83 -19.61 14.35
CA LEU A 96 20.04 -18.39 14.33
C LEU A 96 20.90 -17.19 14.73
N SER A 97 21.14 -16.26 13.79
CA SER A 97 21.88 -15.04 14.09
C SER A 97 21.05 -14.05 14.89
N GLN A 98 21.75 -13.17 15.64
CA GLN A 98 21.11 -11.97 16.18
C GLN A 98 20.74 -11.01 15.07
N THR A 99 19.72 -10.18 15.32
CA THR A 99 19.35 -9.10 14.41
C THR A 99 20.46 -8.04 14.35
N ALA A 100 20.93 -7.71 13.15
CA ALA A 100 21.99 -6.74 12.91
C ALA A 100 21.62 -5.73 11.84
N ALA A 101 22.18 -4.51 11.95
CA ALA A 101 22.06 -3.49 10.92
C ALA A 101 22.84 -3.89 9.66
N THR A 102 22.31 -3.55 8.50
CA THR A 102 22.95 -3.79 7.19
C THR A 102 23.50 -2.49 6.60
N HIS A 103 24.39 -2.57 5.63
CA HIS A 103 24.94 -1.41 4.93
C HIS A 103 23.93 -0.72 3.99
N TRP A 104 22.75 -1.34 3.75
CA TRP A 104 21.66 -0.74 2.94
C TRP A 104 20.50 -0.18 3.78
N ASN A 105 20.78 0.28 5.01
CA ASN A 105 19.82 0.88 5.93
C ASN A 105 18.62 -0.03 6.23
N SER A 106 18.91 -1.25 6.60
CA SER A 106 17.92 -2.26 6.97
C SER A 106 18.44 -3.06 8.16
N ARG A 107 17.56 -3.86 8.76
CA ARG A 107 17.91 -4.84 9.77
C ARG A 107 17.74 -6.24 9.19
N LEU A 108 18.61 -7.15 9.55
CA LEU A 108 18.64 -8.52 9.03
C LEU A 108 18.97 -9.50 10.15
N PHE A 109 18.34 -10.67 10.15
CA PHE A 109 18.88 -11.87 10.77
C PHE A 109 18.85 -13.04 9.80
N THR A 110 19.65 -14.06 10.08
CA THR A 110 19.74 -15.27 9.25
C THR A 110 19.43 -16.51 10.06
N VAL A 111 18.89 -17.53 9.41
CA VAL A 111 18.70 -18.86 9.98
C VAL A 111 19.26 -19.91 9.02
N VAL A 112 20.11 -20.77 9.52
CA VAL A 112 20.68 -21.93 8.81
C VAL A 112 19.83 -23.15 9.12
N LEU A 113 19.09 -23.63 8.12
CA LEU A 113 18.18 -24.77 8.25
C LEU A 113 18.84 -26.09 7.82
N ALA A 114 19.83 -26.01 6.91
CA ALA A 114 20.65 -27.11 6.44
C ALA A 114 22.00 -26.54 5.98
N PRO A 115 23.03 -27.37 5.75
CA PRO A 115 24.37 -26.90 5.32
C PRO A 115 24.38 -26.04 4.06
N ASP A 116 23.40 -26.20 3.20
CA ASP A 116 23.21 -25.50 1.93
C ASP A 116 21.96 -24.60 1.90
N LEU A 117 21.25 -24.48 3.03
CA LEU A 117 20.02 -23.71 3.12
C LEU A 117 20.06 -22.67 4.24
N THR A 118 20.35 -21.43 3.86
CA THR A 118 20.28 -20.26 4.73
C THR A 118 19.21 -19.32 4.23
N LEU A 119 18.32 -18.92 5.11
CA LEU A 119 17.33 -17.86 4.86
C LEU A 119 17.74 -16.59 5.59
N GLY A 120 17.54 -15.45 4.95
CA GLY A 120 17.64 -14.14 5.58
C GLY A 120 16.27 -13.51 5.72
N PHE A 121 15.97 -13.00 6.90
CA PHE A 121 14.77 -12.19 7.14
C PHE A 121 15.22 -10.75 7.36
N TRP A 122 14.65 -9.84 6.62
CA TRP A 122 15.05 -8.44 6.69
C TRP A 122 13.84 -7.50 6.76
N GLU A 123 14.06 -6.37 7.38
CA GLU A 123 13.10 -5.28 7.48
C GLU A 123 13.79 -3.99 7.05
N SER A 124 13.18 -3.28 6.11
CA SER A 124 13.67 -1.97 5.72
C SER A 124 13.56 -1.02 6.92
N GLU A 125 14.66 -0.39 7.31
CA GLU A 125 14.59 0.74 8.24
C GLU A 125 13.81 1.86 7.55
N ASN A 126 12.54 1.99 7.94
CA ASN A 126 11.81 3.20 7.63
C ASN A 126 12.48 4.33 8.41
N PRO A 127 12.99 5.40 7.78
CA PRO A 127 13.57 6.55 8.49
C PRO A 127 12.57 7.23 9.44
N LEU A 128 11.29 6.87 9.36
CA LEU A 128 10.23 7.27 10.29
C LEU A 128 10.03 6.26 11.44
N HIS A 129 10.69 5.08 11.42
CA HIS A 129 10.71 4.16 12.54
C HIS A 129 11.75 4.63 13.57
N GLY A 130 11.30 4.90 14.76
CA GLY A 130 12.12 5.36 15.85
C GLY A 130 11.60 6.68 16.44
N LYS A 131 12.47 7.65 16.64
CA LYS A 131 12.05 9.01 17.09
C LYS A 131 12.21 9.99 15.93
N PRO A 132 11.13 10.63 15.45
CA PRO A 132 9.74 10.53 15.88
C PRO A 132 9.05 9.21 15.47
N ILE A 133 8.09 8.76 16.26
CA ILE A 133 7.23 7.61 15.92
C ILE A 133 6.25 8.07 14.83
N ALA A 134 6.28 7.43 13.67
CA ALA A 134 5.27 7.61 12.62
C ALA A 134 4.10 6.64 12.83
N ILE A 135 2.88 7.15 12.71
CA ILE A 135 1.66 6.33 12.62
C ILE A 135 1.21 6.38 11.17
N GLU A 136 1.28 5.25 10.50
CA GLU A 136 0.84 5.09 9.12
C GLU A 136 -0.35 4.14 9.05
N GLY A 137 -1.25 4.37 8.10
CA GLY A 137 -2.35 3.45 7.81
C GLY A 137 -1.85 2.21 7.06
N ASP A 138 -2.63 1.16 7.12
CA ASP A 138 -2.51 0.02 6.22
C ASP A 138 -3.69 0.01 5.24
N LEU A 139 -3.59 -0.81 4.20
CA LEU A 139 -4.61 -0.91 3.16
C LEU A 139 -5.53 -2.12 3.35
N SER A 140 -5.74 -2.57 4.60
CA SER A 140 -6.67 -3.65 4.91
C SER A 140 -8.07 -3.12 5.21
N ALA A 141 -9.03 -3.51 4.40
CA ALA A 141 -10.45 -3.24 4.60
C ALA A 141 -11.21 -4.42 5.26
N ALA A 142 -10.51 -5.49 5.60
CA ALA A 142 -11.12 -6.69 6.17
C ALA A 142 -11.80 -6.40 7.52
N GLY A 143 -13.06 -6.83 7.66
CA GLY A 143 -13.85 -6.63 8.88
C GLY A 143 -14.36 -5.21 9.12
N LYS A 144 -14.09 -4.27 8.20
CA LYS A 144 -14.55 -2.87 8.29
C LYS A 144 -15.72 -2.63 7.35
N LYS A 145 -16.62 -1.74 7.76
CA LYS A 145 -17.76 -1.32 6.93
C LYS A 145 -17.51 0.04 6.30
N PHE A 146 -17.84 0.15 5.02
CA PHE A 146 -17.69 1.38 4.24
C PHE A 146 -19.01 1.80 3.62
N ALA A 147 -19.23 3.12 3.53
CA ALA A 147 -20.30 3.65 2.72
C ALA A 147 -19.75 4.39 1.50
N ILE A 148 -20.47 4.29 0.38
CA ILE A 148 -20.18 5.03 -0.84
C ILE A 148 -21.38 5.89 -1.16
N VAL A 149 -21.22 7.22 -1.16
CA VAL A 149 -22.23 8.15 -1.65
C VAL A 149 -21.88 8.53 -3.07
N VAL A 150 -22.77 8.26 -4.02
CA VAL A 150 -22.52 8.51 -5.45
C VAL A 150 -23.66 9.27 -6.12
N ALA A 151 -23.31 10.34 -6.83
CA ALA A 151 -24.25 11.12 -7.62
C ALA A 151 -24.75 10.34 -8.85
N ARG A 152 -26.05 10.44 -9.17
CA ARG A 152 -26.64 9.81 -10.37
C ARG A 152 -26.43 10.62 -11.64
N TRP A 153 -26.38 11.95 -11.55
CA TRP A 153 -26.12 12.78 -12.71
C TRP A 153 -24.72 12.50 -13.28
N ASN A 154 -24.63 12.55 -14.61
CA ASN A 154 -23.42 12.17 -15.34
C ASN A 154 -22.99 10.71 -15.07
N ALA A 155 -23.96 9.78 -15.13
CA ALA A 155 -23.75 8.35 -14.82
C ALA A 155 -22.61 7.71 -15.58
N VAL A 156 -22.34 8.12 -16.82
CA VAL A 156 -21.20 7.66 -17.62
C VAL A 156 -19.86 7.83 -16.88
N ILE A 157 -19.75 8.85 -16.03
CA ILE A 157 -18.59 9.16 -15.19
C ILE A 157 -18.73 8.52 -13.82
N THR A 158 -19.85 8.82 -13.13
CA THR A 158 -20.02 8.45 -11.72
C THR A 158 -20.14 6.95 -11.50
N ASP A 159 -20.70 6.19 -12.45
CA ASP A 159 -20.71 4.72 -12.39
C ASP A 159 -19.31 4.13 -12.58
N ARG A 160 -18.45 4.73 -13.40
CA ARG A 160 -17.03 4.33 -13.52
C ARG A 160 -16.25 4.62 -12.24
N LEU A 161 -16.49 5.74 -11.58
CA LEU A 161 -15.90 6.06 -10.28
C LEU A 161 -16.36 5.03 -9.22
N LEU A 162 -17.64 4.68 -9.22
CA LEU A 162 -18.21 3.67 -8.33
C LEU A 162 -17.55 2.30 -8.56
N GLN A 163 -17.39 1.87 -9.81
CA GLN A 163 -16.69 0.61 -10.13
C GLN A 163 -15.25 0.62 -9.62
N GLY A 164 -14.51 1.72 -9.80
CA GLY A 164 -13.16 1.88 -9.26
C GLY A 164 -13.13 1.77 -7.73
N SER A 165 -14.07 2.41 -7.04
CA SER A 165 -14.17 2.33 -5.57
C SER A 165 -14.46 0.91 -5.09
N LEU A 166 -15.38 0.22 -5.74
CA LEU A 166 -15.71 -1.18 -5.42
C LEU A 166 -14.52 -2.11 -5.66
N ASP A 167 -13.78 -1.93 -6.76
CA ASP A 167 -12.57 -2.70 -7.05
C ASP A 167 -11.51 -2.50 -5.96
N ALA A 168 -11.25 -1.25 -5.54
CA ALA A 168 -10.31 -0.94 -4.46
C ALA A 168 -10.70 -1.60 -3.13
N LEU A 169 -11.96 -1.47 -2.72
CA LEU A 169 -12.46 -2.06 -1.48
C LEU A 169 -12.36 -3.59 -1.49
N HIS A 170 -12.76 -4.23 -2.60
CA HIS A 170 -12.71 -5.68 -2.72
C HIS A 170 -11.27 -6.21 -2.71
N ARG A 171 -10.36 -5.58 -3.45
CA ARG A 171 -8.92 -5.94 -3.46
C ARG A 171 -8.28 -5.78 -2.09
N SER A 172 -8.76 -4.83 -1.31
CA SER A 172 -8.30 -4.60 0.07
C SER A 172 -8.98 -5.52 1.11
N GLY A 173 -9.81 -6.48 0.68
CA GLY A 173 -10.40 -7.50 1.54
C GLY A 173 -11.76 -7.11 2.16
N CYS A 174 -12.42 -6.04 1.71
CA CYS A 174 -13.77 -5.70 2.15
C CYS A 174 -14.80 -6.70 1.62
N ALA A 175 -15.61 -7.26 2.50
CA ALA A 175 -16.69 -8.15 2.09
C ALA A 175 -17.82 -7.34 1.41
N LYS A 176 -18.48 -7.95 0.42
CA LYS A 176 -19.58 -7.28 -0.32
C LYS A 176 -20.71 -6.79 0.59
N GLY A 177 -21.02 -7.54 1.64
CA GLY A 177 -22.06 -7.17 2.63
C GLY A 177 -21.67 -6.04 3.56
N ASP A 178 -20.39 -5.62 3.57
CA ASP A 178 -19.88 -4.53 4.38
C ASP A 178 -19.77 -3.19 3.60
N ILE A 179 -20.29 -3.14 2.38
CA ILE A 179 -20.32 -1.95 1.54
C ILE A 179 -21.79 -1.51 1.36
N GLU A 180 -22.10 -0.31 1.80
CA GLU A 180 -23.41 0.33 1.58
C GLU A 180 -23.29 1.44 0.53
N ILE A 181 -24.13 1.39 -0.50
CA ILE A 181 -24.12 2.37 -1.59
C ILE A 181 -25.37 3.23 -1.52
N VAL A 182 -25.19 4.54 -1.40
CA VAL A 182 -26.27 5.54 -1.41
C VAL A 182 -26.16 6.37 -2.69
N ARG A 183 -27.20 6.31 -3.52
CA ARG A 183 -27.31 7.09 -4.75
C ARG A 183 -28.11 8.36 -4.54
N VAL A 184 -27.45 9.50 -4.70
CA VAL A 184 -28.07 10.83 -4.59
C VAL A 184 -28.29 11.46 -5.99
N PRO A 185 -29.16 12.48 -6.14
CA PRO A 185 -29.42 13.10 -7.45
C PRO A 185 -28.15 13.65 -8.11
N GLY A 186 -27.46 14.58 -7.46
CA GLY A 186 -26.30 15.28 -7.99
C GLY A 186 -25.18 15.43 -6.96
N ALA A 187 -24.13 16.14 -7.32
CA ALA A 187 -23.01 16.40 -6.43
C ALA A 187 -23.40 17.26 -5.21
N TRP A 188 -24.39 18.14 -5.37
CA TRP A 188 -24.87 18.99 -4.29
C TRP A 188 -25.43 18.22 -3.09
N GLU A 189 -26.05 17.09 -3.32
CA GLU A 189 -26.65 16.25 -2.28
C GLU A 189 -25.64 15.32 -1.57
N VAL A 190 -24.44 15.16 -2.13
CA VAL A 190 -23.41 14.26 -1.58
C VAL A 190 -23.03 14.60 -0.15
N PRO A 191 -22.74 15.86 0.23
CA PRO A 191 -22.33 16.19 1.60
C PRO A 191 -23.40 15.85 2.64
N GLY A 192 -24.66 16.13 2.35
CA GLY A 192 -25.77 15.85 3.27
C GLY A 192 -25.96 14.35 3.53
N ALA A 193 -25.91 13.54 2.47
CA ALA A 193 -26.01 12.09 2.59
C ALA A 193 -24.78 11.49 3.31
N ALA A 194 -23.58 11.99 3.01
CA ALA A 194 -22.35 11.56 3.67
C ALA A 194 -22.40 11.86 5.18
N ARG A 195 -22.87 13.05 5.55
CA ARG A 195 -23.06 13.42 6.96
C ARG A 195 -24.03 12.50 7.68
N ALA A 196 -25.18 12.22 7.12
CA ALA A 196 -26.17 11.33 7.72
C ALA A 196 -25.63 9.91 7.95
N LEU A 197 -24.82 9.39 7.00
CA LEU A 197 -24.13 8.11 7.14
C LEU A 197 -23.06 8.15 8.24
N ALA A 198 -22.28 9.22 8.31
CA ALA A 198 -21.25 9.39 9.34
C ALA A 198 -21.84 9.48 10.75
N GLU A 199 -22.92 10.24 10.93
CA GLU A 199 -23.64 10.38 12.21
C GLU A 199 -24.20 9.03 12.70
N SER A 200 -24.49 8.08 11.80
CA SER A 200 -24.90 6.72 12.17
C SER A 200 -23.81 5.92 12.87
N LYS A 201 -22.55 6.30 12.77
CA LYS A 201 -21.35 5.66 13.31
C LYS A 201 -21.20 4.17 12.94
N ARG A 202 -21.87 3.74 11.86
CA ARG A 202 -21.83 2.35 11.38
C ARG A 202 -20.62 2.06 10.50
N PHE A 203 -19.95 3.08 9.97
CA PHE A 203 -18.93 2.96 8.93
C PHE A 203 -17.58 3.45 9.42
N ALA A 204 -16.53 2.73 9.03
CA ALA A 204 -15.14 3.09 9.30
C ALA A 204 -14.69 4.30 8.47
N ALA A 205 -15.22 4.45 7.26
CA ALA A 205 -15.04 5.62 6.41
C ALA A 205 -16.15 5.72 5.35
N ILE A 206 -16.25 6.90 4.73
CA ILE A 206 -17.21 7.20 3.67
C ILE A 206 -16.47 7.65 2.42
N VAL A 207 -16.81 7.07 1.28
CA VAL A 207 -16.31 7.48 -0.03
C VAL A 207 -17.37 8.35 -0.70
N THR A 208 -17.00 9.54 -1.15
CA THR A 208 -17.92 10.49 -1.80
C THR A 208 -17.56 10.62 -3.27
N LEU A 209 -18.52 10.32 -4.15
CA LEU A 209 -18.31 10.26 -5.60
C LEU A 209 -19.30 11.17 -6.33
N GLY A 210 -18.79 11.95 -7.27
CA GLY A 210 -19.57 12.84 -8.10
C GLY A 210 -18.73 13.42 -9.22
N VAL A 211 -19.34 14.20 -10.08
CA VAL A 211 -18.64 15.01 -11.07
C VAL A 211 -19.36 16.32 -11.29
N LEU A 212 -18.59 17.37 -11.38
CA LEU A 212 -19.01 18.71 -11.76
C LEU A 212 -18.24 19.08 -13.04
N LEU A 213 -18.99 19.35 -14.09
CA LEU A 213 -18.47 19.84 -15.36
C LEU A 213 -18.75 21.33 -15.47
N ARG A 214 -17.73 22.09 -15.88
CA ARG A 214 -17.92 23.54 -16.10
C ARG A 214 -18.92 23.78 -17.22
N GLY A 215 -19.97 24.53 -16.90
CA GLY A 215 -20.93 25.06 -17.86
C GLY A 215 -20.65 26.54 -18.19
N GLU A 216 -21.57 27.16 -18.91
CA GLU A 216 -21.46 28.57 -19.32
C GLU A 216 -21.73 29.58 -18.21
N THR A 217 -22.19 29.13 -17.05
CA THR A 217 -22.60 29.97 -15.92
C THR A 217 -21.73 29.76 -14.70
N ALA A 218 -21.71 30.72 -13.77
CA ALA A 218 -21.02 30.63 -12.49
C ALA A 218 -21.60 29.59 -11.51
N HIS A 219 -22.61 28.85 -11.91
CA HIS A 219 -23.23 27.79 -11.10
C HIS A 219 -22.22 26.70 -10.67
N TYR A 220 -21.31 26.39 -11.55
CA TYR A 220 -20.23 25.42 -11.29
C TYR A 220 -19.38 25.82 -10.07
N GLU A 221 -18.91 27.07 -10.01
CA GLU A 221 -18.07 27.59 -8.94
C GLU A 221 -18.79 27.56 -7.59
N ALA A 222 -20.06 27.94 -7.56
CA ALA A 222 -20.86 27.91 -6.35
C ALA A 222 -21.04 26.49 -5.81
N ILE A 223 -21.26 25.53 -6.69
CA ILE A 223 -21.52 24.14 -6.29
C ILE A 223 -20.26 23.44 -5.81
N TYR A 224 -19.12 23.47 -6.58
CA TYR A 224 -17.96 22.68 -6.19
C TYR A 224 -17.34 23.12 -4.86
N THR A 225 -17.33 24.44 -4.60
CA THR A 225 -16.79 24.98 -3.35
C THR A 225 -17.61 24.48 -2.14
N GLU A 226 -18.94 24.56 -2.23
CA GLU A 226 -19.80 24.14 -1.13
C GLU A 226 -19.84 22.63 -0.95
N VAL A 227 -19.75 21.85 -2.01
CA VAL A 227 -19.64 20.38 -1.93
C VAL A 227 -18.36 19.98 -1.22
N ALA A 228 -17.22 20.54 -1.61
CA ALA A 228 -15.93 20.25 -0.96
C ALA A 228 -15.93 20.67 0.51
N ARG A 229 -16.42 21.88 0.79
CA ARG A 229 -16.55 22.41 2.16
C ARG A 229 -17.47 21.52 3.01
N GLY A 230 -18.63 21.14 2.49
CA GLY A 230 -19.60 20.32 3.23
C GLY A 230 -19.09 18.91 3.55
N ILE A 231 -18.35 18.27 2.63
CA ILE A 231 -17.72 16.97 2.87
C ILE A 231 -16.63 17.10 3.95
N GLY A 232 -15.75 18.10 3.84
CA GLY A 232 -14.69 18.34 4.83
C GLY A 232 -15.25 18.69 6.20
N GLN A 233 -16.29 19.52 6.28
CA GLN A 233 -16.96 19.88 7.53
C GLN A 233 -17.61 18.64 8.19
N SER A 234 -18.28 17.81 7.40
CA SER A 234 -18.87 16.56 7.90
C SER A 234 -17.82 15.65 8.55
N GLN A 235 -16.65 15.48 7.91
CA GLN A 235 -15.55 14.72 8.48
C GLN A 235 -15.09 15.29 9.82
N GLN A 236 -14.89 16.60 9.90
CA GLN A 236 -14.42 17.25 11.13
C GLN A 236 -15.43 17.15 12.26
N ASP A 237 -16.72 17.35 11.97
CA ASP A 237 -17.79 17.33 12.99
C ASP A 237 -18.06 15.91 13.51
N THR A 238 -17.97 14.90 12.65
CA THR A 238 -18.34 13.51 12.98
C THR A 238 -17.17 12.67 13.42
N GLY A 239 -15.96 13.07 13.03
CA GLY A 239 -14.74 12.29 13.21
C GLY A 239 -14.62 11.08 12.28
N VAL A 240 -15.61 10.79 11.44
CA VAL A 240 -15.54 9.69 10.46
C VAL A 240 -14.78 10.15 9.21
N PRO A 241 -13.79 9.42 8.70
CA PRO A 241 -13.07 9.79 7.47
C PRO A 241 -14.00 9.87 6.26
N HIS A 242 -13.86 10.94 5.47
CA HIS A 242 -14.53 11.12 4.20
C HIS A 242 -13.52 11.24 3.08
N ALA A 243 -13.53 10.29 2.15
CA ALA A 243 -12.65 10.34 1.00
C ALA A 243 -13.31 11.11 -0.16
N PHE A 244 -12.59 12.09 -0.68
CA PHE A 244 -13.09 13.01 -1.71
C PHE A 244 -12.82 12.47 -3.12
N GLY A 245 -13.83 11.87 -3.74
CA GLY A 245 -13.81 11.39 -5.11
C GLY A 245 -14.76 12.19 -6.04
N VAL A 246 -15.06 13.44 -5.70
CA VAL A 246 -15.85 14.33 -6.55
C VAL A 246 -14.92 15.02 -7.54
N LEU A 247 -15.14 14.77 -8.82
CA LEU A 247 -14.38 15.39 -9.91
C LEU A 247 -14.90 16.82 -10.18
N THR A 248 -13.95 17.72 -10.42
CA THR A 248 -14.21 19.08 -10.91
C THR A 248 -13.41 19.27 -12.21
N CYS A 249 -14.08 19.30 -13.34
CA CYS A 249 -13.44 19.25 -14.65
C CYS A 249 -13.99 20.35 -15.56
N GLU A 250 -13.11 20.89 -16.41
CA GLU A 250 -13.49 21.86 -17.45
C GLU A 250 -14.22 21.17 -18.60
N THR A 251 -13.85 19.92 -18.93
CA THR A 251 -14.39 19.17 -20.07
C THR A 251 -14.80 17.75 -19.69
N LEU A 252 -15.67 17.18 -20.51
CA LEU A 252 -16.07 15.77 -20.38
C LEU A 252 -14.88 14.81 -20.55
N GLU A 253 -13.97 15.15 -21.45
CA GLU A 253 -12.76 14.34 -21.70
C GLU A 253 -11.89 14.25 -20.44
N GLN A 254 -11.64 15.38 -19.75
CA GLN A 254 -10.94 15.37 -18.45
C GLN A 254 -11.63 14.47 -17.43
N ALA A 255 -12.95 14.50 -17.37
CA ALA A 255 -13.71 13.69 -16.42
C ALA A 255 -13.61 12.19 -16.77
N LEU A 256 -13.66 11.82 -18.04
CA LEU A 256 -13.46 10.45 -18.52
C LEU A 256 -12.05 9.93 -18.20
N ASP A 257 -11.02 10.75 -18.43
CA ASP A 257 -9.64 10.40 -18.14
C ASP A 257 -9.44 10.08 -16.64
N ARG A 258 -10.09 10.86 -15.76
CA ARG A 258 -10.04 10.66 -14.29
C ARG A 258 -10.98 9.57 -13.79
N ALA A 259 -11.88 9.08 -14.62
CA ALA A 259 -12.80 7.98 -14.31
C ALA A 259 -12.30 6.61 -14.84
N GLY A 260 -11.02 6.48 -15.14
CA GLY A 260 -10.41 5.20 -15.52
C GLY A 260 -10.10 5.02 -16.99
N LEU A 261 -10.03 6.11 -17.77
CA LEU A 261 -9.63 6.00 -19.19
C LEU A 261 -8.09 6.06 -19.32
N LYS A 262 -7.47 7.21 -19.04
CA LYS A 262 -6.03 7.42 -19.26
C LYS A 262 -5.23 7.70 -17.98
N ALA A 263 -5.81 8.42 -17.03
CA ALA A 263 -5.13 8.98 -15.87
C ALA A 263 -5.58 8.33 -14.53
N GLY A 264 -5.76 7.02 -14.52
CA GLY A 264 -6.25 6.29 -13.35
C GLY A 264 -7.74 6.49 -13.07
N ASN A 265 -8.22 6.00 -11.93
CA ASN A 265 -9.62 6.14 -11.51
C ASN A 265 -9.69 6.81 -10.14
N LYS A 266 -10.23 8.02 -10.08
CA LYS A 266 -10.33 8.79 -8.83
C LYS A 266 -11.29 8.19 -7.80
N GLY A 267 -12.21 7.33 -8.21
CA GLY A 267 -13.01 6.53 -7.29
C GLY A 267 -12.18 5.44 -6.60
N PHE A 268 -11.29 4.78 -7.34
CA PHE A 268 -10.32 3.83 -6.78
C PHE A 268 -9.39 4.52 -5.76
N GLU A 269 -8.80 5.65 -6.15
CA GLU A 269 -7.90 6.41 -5.28
C GLU A 269 -8.60 6.91 -4.01
N ALA A 270 -9.83 7.38 -4.13
CA ALA A 270 -10.63 7.80 -2.97
C ALA A 270 -10.93 6.64 -2.03
N ALA A 271 -11.24 5.45 -2.54
CA ALA A 271 -11.47 4.27 -1.71
C ALA A 271 -10.18 3.82 -1.00
N ILE A 272 -9.03 3.84 -1.65
CA ILE A 272 -7.74 3.57 -1.02
C ILE A 272 -7.47 4.56 0.13
N ALA A 273 -7.70 5.85 -0.10
CA ALA A 273 -7.55 6.86 0.95
C ALA A 273 -8.52 6.64 2.12
N ALA A 274 -9.77 6.23 1.84
CA ALA A 274 -10.75 5.89 2.88
C ALA A 274 -10.28 4.72 3.75
N ILE A 275 -9.72 3.67 3.14
CA ILE A 275 -9.20 2.48 3.84
C ILE A 275 -8.03 2.87 4.74
N GLU A 276 -7.07 3.60 4.21
CA GLU A 276 -5.89 4.05 4.94
C GLU A 276 -6.28 4.94 6.13
N MET A 277 -7.17 5.91 5.92
CA MET A 277 -7.65 6.80 6.98
C MET A 277 -8.46 6.06 8.06
N ALA A 278 -9.22 5.04 7.71
CA ALA A 278 -9.91 4.19 8.67
C ALA A 278 -8.89 3.45 9.57
N SER A 279 -7.82 2.92 8.98
CA SER A 279 -6.72 2.27 9.72
C SER A 279 -5.97 3.25 10.62
N ILE A 280 -5.68 4.47 10.14
CA ILE A 280 -5.04 5.52 10.95
C ILE A 280 -5.90 5.87 12.17
N GLN A 281 -7.20 6.03 11.98
CA GLN A 281 -8.12 6.36 13.08
C GLN A 281 -8.17 5.27 14.15
N GLU A 282 -8.22 4.00 13.75
CA GLU A 282 -8.14 2.90 14.70
C GLU A 282 -6.84 2.94 15.52
N LYS A 283 -5.69 3.18 14.85
CA LYS A 283 -4.38 3.27 15.51
C LYS A 283 -4.29 4.48 16.46
N LEU A 284 -4.94 5.57 16.15
CA LEU A 284 -5.01 6.76 17.01
C LEU A 284 -5.92 6.53 18.22
N ALA A 285 -7.04 5.81 18.04
CA ALA A 285 -7.99 5.54 19.13
C ALA A 285 -7.43 4.57 20.19
N VAL A 286 -6.55 3.64 19.82
CA VAL A 286 -5.94 2.65 20.74
C VAL A 286 -4.92 3.30 21.70
N LYS A 287 -4.48 4.54 21.44
CA LYS A 287 -3.48 5.24 22.28
C LYS A 287 -4.08 6.06 23.42
N ASN A 288 -5.39 6.08 23.58
CA ASN A 288 -6.09 6.69 24.72
C ASN A 288 -6.62 5.58 25.65
#